data_ac6898983b010e3e290d1f29a806bc05
#
_entry.id   ac6898983b010e3e290d1f29a806bc05
#
_cell.length_a   1.000
_cell.length_b   1.000
_cell.length_c   1.000
_cell.angle_alpha   90.00
_cell.angle_beta   90.00
_cell.angle_gamma   90.00
#
_symmetry.space_group_name_H-M   'P 1'
#
loop_
_entity.id
_entity.type
_entity.pdbx_description
1 polymer ?
#
loop_
_entity_poly.entity_id
_entity_poly.type
_entity_poly.pdbx_seq_one_letter_code
_entity_poly.pdbx_strand_id
1 'polypeptide(L)' 'PSPLKKSLEKVLQQESEVQNHLKKVMKRGVGSMEELLNIQMSVYRYTQHVELLSKTVDRSTQCLKQTLQTRL' A
#
# COMPACT_ATOMS: atom_id res chain seq x y z
N PRO A 1 1.95 -11.74 -14.54
CA PRO A 1 1.06 -10.90 -13.73
C PRO A 1 1.31 -9.42 -13.94
N SER A 2 0.24 -8.66 -13.92
CA SER A 2 0.29 -7.21 -14.13
C SER A 2 1.00 -6.53 -12.95
N PRO A 3 1.87 -5.52 -13.20
CA PRO A 3 2.45 -4.72 -12.11
C PRO A 3 1.39 -4.04 -11.25
N LEU A 4 0.29 -3.62 -11.86
CA LEU A 4 -0.83 -3.00 -11.14
C LEU A 4 -1.47 -3.99 -10.16
N LYS A 5 -1.70 -5.22 -10.58
CA LYS A 5 -2.27 -6.28 -9.74
C LYS A 5 -1.34 -6.57 -8.56
N LYS A 6 -0.03 -6.70 -8.81
CA LYS A 6 0.97 -6.94 -7.75
C LYS A 6 0.99 -5.81 -6.72
N SER A 7 1.00 -4.56 -7.19
CA SER A 7 0.99 -3.40 -6.31
C SER A 7 -0.27 -3.35 -5.46
N LEU A 8 -1.42 -3.65 -6.07
CA LEU A 8 -2.70 -3.67 -5.35
C LEU A 8 -2.71 -4.77 -4.27
N GLU A 9 -2.24 -5.96 -4.60
CA GLU A 9 -2.14 -7.07 -3.63
C GLU A 9 -1.26 -6.70 -2.44
N LYS A 10 -0.12 -6.03 -2.69
CA LYS A 10 0.77 -5.55 -1.62
C LYS A 10 0.09 -4.54 -0.73
N VAL A 11 -0.63 -3.58 -1.31
CA VAL A 11 -1.36 -2.57 -0.54
C VAL A 11 -2.42 -3.23 0.35
N LEU A 12 -3.19 -4.16 -0.19
CA LEU A 12 -4.22 -4.87 0.58
C LEU A 12 -3.63 -5.68 1.72
N GLN A 13 -2.51 -6.36 1.49
CA GLN A 13 -1.80 -7.12 2.51
C GLN A 13 -1.30 -6.21 3.63
N GLN A 14 -0.68 -5.08 3.29
CA GLN A 14 -0.16 -4.14 4.28
C GLN A 14 -1.27 -3.43 5.04
N GLU A 15 -2.39 -3.13 4.38
CA GLU A 15 -3.57 -2.57 5.04
C GLU A 15 -4.08 -3.52 6.13
N SER A 16 -4.18 -4.82 5.82
CA SER A 16 -4.60 -5.83 6.78
C SER A 16 -3.66 -5.89 7.99
N GLU A 17 -2.34 -5.83 7.78
CA GLU A 17 -1.36 -5.79 8.87
C GLU A 17 -1.55 -4.57 9.77
N VAL A 18 -1.69 -3.38 9.17
CA VAL A 18 -1.89 -2.14 9.92
C VAL A 18 -3.17 -2.22 10.74
N GLN A 19 -4.27 -2.70 10.14
CA GLN A 19 -5.54 -2.84 10.85
C GLN A 19 -5.43 -3.81 12.03
N ASN A 20 -4.71 -4.92 11.87
CA ASN A 20 -4.52 -5.88 12.95
C ASN A 20 -3.73 -5.27 14.11
N HIS A 21 -2.68 -4.49 13.82
CA HIS A 21 -1.93 -3.77 14.85
C HIS A 21 -2.81 -2.75 15.57
N LEU A 22 -3.60 -1.98 14.82
CA LEU A 22 -4.50 -0.99 15.41
C LEU A 22 -5.54 -1.63 16.32
N LYS A 23 -6.12 -2.75 15.91
CA LYS A 23 -7.08 -3.49 16.74
C LYS A 23 -6.47 -3.92 18.07
N LYS A 24 -5.24 -4.42 18.04
CA LYS A 24 -4.53 -4.81 19.28
C LYS A 24 -4.29 -3.63 20.19
N VAL A 25 -3.85 -2.50 19.64
CA VAL A 25 -3.60 -1.27 20.40
C VAL A 25 -4.88 -0.74 21.02
N MET A 26 -5.99 -0.78 20.28
CA MET A 26 -7.28 -0.33 20.80
C MET A 26 -7.77 -1.18 21.97
N LYS A 27 -7.44 -2.47 21.99
CA LYS A 27 -7.84 -3.38 23.07
C LYS A 27 -6.93 -3.30 24.29
N ARG A 28 -5.61 -3.23 24.10
CA ARG A 28 -4.63 -3.40 25.18
C ARG A 28 -3.68 -2.22 25.37
N GLY A 29 -3.73 -1.24 24.46
CA GLY A 29 -2.71 -0.19 24.38
C GLY A 29 -1.40 -0.75 23.82
N VAL A 30 -0.37 0.10 23.81
CA VAL A 30 0.96 -0.27 23.36
C VAL A 30 1.72 -0.87 24.53
N GLY A 31 2.12 -2.14 24.43
CA GLY A 31 2.76 -2.86 25.52
C GLY A 31 4.25 -2.58 25.68
N SER A 32 4.92 -2.11 24.63
CA SER A 32 6.39 -1.90 24.67
C SER A 32 6.83 -0.96 23.54
N MET A 33 8.06 -0.46 23.66
CA MET A 33 8.68 0.32 22.58
C MET A 33 8.86 -0.51 21.32
N GLU A 34 9.18 -1.78 21.46
CA GLU A 34 9.33 -2.70 20.33
C GLU A 34 8.01 -2.84 19.56
N GLU A 35 6.90 -2.99 20.27
CA GLU A 35 5.57 -3.05 19.65
C GLU A 35 5.24 -1.76 18.91
N LEU A 36 5.55 -0.60 19.50
CA LEU A 36 5.35 0.70 18.85
C LEU A 36 6.17 0.81 17.57
N LEU A 37 7.44 0.39 17.60
CA LEU A 37 8.30 0.41 16.43
C LEU A 37 7.78 -0.51 15.33
N ASN A 38 7.27 -1.69 15.69
CA ASN A 38 6.67 -2.61 14.72
C ASN A 38 5.44 -2.00 14.04
N ILE A 39 4.61 -1.29 14.80
CA ILE A 39 3.45 -0.58 14.25
C ILE A 39 3.91 0.50 13.27
N GLN A 40 4.89 1.32 13.67
CA GLN A 40 5.43 2.37 12.81
C GLN A 40 6.01 1.79 11.51
N MET A 41 6.72 0.67 11.60
CA MET A 41 7.27 -0.02 10.43
C MET A 41 6.17 -0.52 9.49
N SER A 42 5.08 -1.07 10.04
CA SER A 42 3.93 -1.52 9.25
C SER A 42 3.27 -0.36 8.50
N VAL A 43 3.07 0.76 9.20
CA VAL A 43 2.50 1.98 8.59
C VAL A 43 3.41 2.50 7.48
N TYR A 44 4.71 2.53 7.73
CA TYR A 44 5.70 2.99 6.75
C TYR A 44 5.66 2.12 5.48
N ARG A 45 5.65 0.79 5.64
CA ARG A 45 5.56 -0.13 4.50
C ARG A 45 4.26 0.05 3.72
N TYR A 46 3.16 0.21 4.44
CA TYR A 46 1.87 0.48 3.81
C TYR A 46 1.92 1.77 2.98
N THR A 47 2.46 2.84 3.52
CA THR A 47 2.60 4.12 2.83
C THR A 47 3.46 3.96 1.56
N GLN A 48 4.57 3.23 1.63
CA GLN A 48 5.43 2.99 0.47
C GLN A 48 4.70 2.20 -0.63
N HIS A 49 3.92 1.20 -0.25
CA HIS A 49 3.16 0.41 -1.22
C HIS A 49 2.03 1.21 -1.86
N VAL A 50 1.39 2.10 -1.10
CA VAL A 50 0.38 3.03 -1.64
C VAL A 50 1.02 3.98 -2.67
N GLU A 51 2.21 4.51 -2.37
CA GLU A 51 2.95 5.36 -3.32
C GLU A 51 3.30 4.60 -4.59
N LEU A 52 3.76 3.36 -4.46
CA LEU A 52 4.09 2.52 -5.61
C LEU A 52 2.85 2.23 -6.45
N LEU A 53 1.73 1.92 -5.80
CA LEU A 53 0.46 1.71 -6.49
C LEU A 53 0.04 2.96 -7.27
N SER A 54 0.12 4.13 -6.64
CA SER A 54 -0.21 5.40 -7.29
C SER A 54 0.64 5.64 -8.54
N LYS A 55 1.95 5.43 -8.46
CA LYS A 55 2.85 5.57 -9.60
C LYS A 55 2.52 4.57 -10.72
N THR A 56 2.16 3.35 -10.35
CA THR A 56 1.78 2.31 -11.31
C THR A 56 0.48 2.68 -12.03
N VAL A 57 -0.50 3.20 -11.31
CA VAL A 57 -1.75 3.69 -11.89
C VAL A 57 -1.48 4.86 -12.85
N ASP A 58 -0.65 5.81 -12.45
CA ASP A 58 -0.28 6.96 -13.29
C ASP A 58 0.37 6.51 -14.60
N ARG A 59 1.31 5.58 -14.53
CA ARG A 59 1.96 5.02 -15.73
C ARG A 59 0.97 4.31 -16.64
N SER A 60 0.07 3.53 -16.06
CA SER A 60 -0.99 2.82 -16.81
C SER A 60 -1.91 3.80 -17.51
N THR A 61 -2.28 4.88 -16.83
CA THR A 61 -3.13 5.94 -17.39
C THR A 61 -2.43 6.64 -18.54
N GLN A 62 -1.14 6.97 -18.38
CA GLN A 62 -0.36 7.61 -19.46
C GLN A 62 -0.25 6.69 -20.68
N CYS A 63 -0.01 5.40 -20.45
CA CYS A 63 0.08 4.42 -21.52
C CYS A 63 -1.23 4.34 -22.31
N LEU A 64 -2.38 4.33 -21.61
CA LEU A 64 -3.69 4.33 -22.24
C LEU A 64 -3.92 5.60 -23.06
N LYS A 65 -3.57 6.77 -22.53
CA LYS A 65 -3.68 8.04 -23.25
C LYS A 65 -2.87 8.04 -24.54
N GLN A 66 -1.62 7.58 -24.47
CA GLN A 66 -0.75 7.48 -25.63
C GLN A 66 -1.31 6.52 -26.69
N THR A 67 -1.82 5.38 -26.26
CA THR A 67 -2.43 4.40 -27.16
C THR A 67 -3.64 4.98 -27.87
N LEU A 68 -4.51 5.67 -27.14
CA LEU A 68 -5.69 6.31 -27.71
C LEU A 68 -5.33 7.41 -28.69
N GLN A 69 -4.33 8.23 -28.38
CA GLN A 69 -3.84 9.30 -29.26
C GLN A 69 -3.26 8.72 -30.56
N THR A 70 -2.55 7.61 -30.46
CA THR A 70 -1.94 6.96 -31.63
C THR A 70 -2.99 6.36 -32.57
N ARG A 71 -4.11 5.89 -32.02
CA ARG A 71 -5.20 5.28 -32.81
C ARG A 71 -6.17 6.29 -33.42
N LEU A 72 -6.21 7.47 -32.88
CA LEU A 72 -7.04 8.54 -33.39
C LEU A 72 -6.35 9.30 -34.51
#